data_407b18a54c832248a718d3057976d64c
#
_entry.id   407b18a54c832248a718d3057976d64c
#
_cell.length_a   1.000
_cell.length_b   1.000
_cell.length_c   1.000
_cell.angle_alpha   90.00
_cell.angle_beta   90.00
_cell.angle_gamma   90.00
#
_symmetry.space_group_name_H-M   'P 1'
#
loop_
_entity.id
_entity.type
_entity.pdbx_description
1 polymer ?
#
loop_
_entity_poly.entity_id
_entity_poly.type
_entity_poly.pdbx_seq_one_letter_code
_entity_poly.pdbx_strand_id
1 'polypeptide(L)'
;MRVIIIGAGMGGLFTALALRESGVFKSIHVYEQTRTPATAGAGLNVAPNGARLCKWLGIDLDGGDPKGPSGAIDGGRAAILETTRNIGPDGVVSTNPIDHNTSANDGAGFHHMHRLDLLMCLHKRVREVGPDSGVDCPIQVHMGKRLNSLEQHNDVVTATFEDGSSAQGDLLLGADGINSKVLRLVWPETPARRWTEVTCYRGLIPRDKVAALRKADGSPLDHNPIDSFSMDSRKHLTAWAMNYWVRGGELLNVWLAYYEPNAAEFEGDEGDWFSADPAEFQEKMNKAFIGDPRRDDVTALAGAMENPSKWGLYDRDAFEHWHEGRIGLLGDAAHPMLPTFGQGVNQAFEDGAALSSCFKLHGADVQKALLHYERVRHYRASRFQFSSKFAFKHLEPEDSPQRRAILKAANERDYPAFDHEDRAGSDMNWIYAYDARNVGDKLPAKRLGPWDFRPHELTKAARREVALNLWMPPVPLMGDRTVTRAEVALHNTYDDCWIIIRNKVYDFTEWKDRHPGGPYVARMFAGKDATAEFGEYHSPLAEKHMVHFCVGELVAND
;
A
#
# COMPACT_ATOMS: atom_id res chain seq x y z
N MET A 1 -7.97 -1.25 -29.68
CA MET A 1 -7.66 -2.51 -29.01
C MET A 1 -8.80 -2.97 -28.12
N ARG A 2 -8.86 -4.25 -27.78
CA ARG A 2 -9.74 -4.84 -26.77
C ARG A 2 -8.92 -5.25 -25.55
N VAL A 3 -9.35 -4.91 -24.36
CA VAL A 3 -8.71 -5.37 -23.13
C VAL A 3 -9.61 -6.32 -22.34
N ILE A 4 -9.01 -7.35 -21.77
CA ILE A 4 -9.59 -8.29 -20.82
C ILE A 4 -9.02 -7.95 -19.44
N ILE A 5 -9.88 -7.79 -18.44
CA ILE A 5 -9.49 -7.61 -17.03
C ILE A 5 -10.09 -8.77 -16.24
N ILE A 6 -9.25 -9.52 -15.53
CA ILE A 6 -9.68 -10.61 -14.65
C ILE A 6 -9.78 -10.07 -13.22
N GLY A 7 -10.99 -10.05 -12.69
CA GLY A 7 -11.35 -9.53 -11.36
C GLY A 7 -12.11 -8.20 -11.43
N ALA A 8 -13.35 -8.19 -10.91
CA ALA A 8 -14.19 -6.99 -10.75
C ALA A 8 -14.12 -6.41 -9.33
N GLY A 9 -12.96 -6.56 -8.68
CA GLY A 9 -12.65 -5.84 -7.45
C GLY A 9 -12.43 -4.34 -7.71
N MET A 10 -12.15 -3.59 -6.66
CA MET A 10 -11.93 -2.13 -6.74
C MET A 10 -10.85 -1.76 -7.75
N GLY A 11 -9.70 -2.48 -7.74
CA GLY A 11 -8.60 -2.23 -8.68
C GLY A 11 -9.00 -2.50 -10.13
N GLY A 12 -9.69 -3.63 -10.41
CA GLY A 12 -10.10 -3.98 -11.77
C GLY A 12 -11.13 -3.03 -12.37
N LEU A 13 -12.17 -2.66 -11.60
CA LEU A 13 -13.20 -1.71 -12.05
C LEU A 13 -12.61 -0.30 -12.23
N PHE A 14 -11.77 0.14 -11.30
CA PHE A 14 -11.09 1.43 -11.43
C PHE A 14 -10.19 1.45 -12.67
N THR A 15 -9.42 0.39 -12.90
CA THR A 15 -8.54 0.27 -14.06
C THR A 15 -9.33 0.27 -15.37
N ALA A 16 -10.50 -0.40 -15.40
CA ALA A 16 -11.37 -0.36 -16.56
C ALA A 16 -11.79 1.09 -16.91
N LEU A 17 -12.21 1.86 -15.91
CA LEU A 17 -12.56 3.28 -16.07
C LEU A 17 -11.35 4.12 -16.52
N ALA A 18 -10.19 3.91 -15.89
CA ALA A 18 -8.96 4.64 -16.19
C ALA A 18 -8.45 4.36 -17.61
N LEU A 19 -8.46 3.11 -18.07
CA LEU A 19 -8.03 2.75 -19.42
C LEU A 19 -8.92 3.37 -20.51
N ARG A 20 -10.21 3.55 -20.23
CA ARG A 20 -11.10 4.26 -21.15
C ARG A 20 -10.61 5.69 -21.42
N GLU A 21 -10.10 6.37 -20.38
CA GLU A 21 -9.57 7.74 -20.50
C GLU A 21 -8.28 7.83 -21.35
N SER A 22 -7.61 6.70 -21.62
CA SER A 22 -6.45 6.70 -22.53
C SER A 22 -6.83 6.96 -24.00
N GLY A 23 -8.08 6.68 -24.40
CA GLY A 23 -8.56 6.79 -25.77
C GLY A 23 -8.04 5.71 -26.73
N VAL A 24 -7.34 4.70 -26.23
CA VAL A 24 -6.65 3.66 -27.04
C VAL A 24 -7.52 2.44 -27.28
N PHE A 25 -8.41 2.14 -26.34
CA PHE A 25 -9.23 0.94 -26.35
C PHE A 25 -10.58 1.17 -27.03
N LYS A 26 -11.08 0.15 -27.75
CA LYS A 26 -12.40 0.14 -28.37
C LYS A 26 -13.45 -0.54 -27.49
N SER A 27 -13.03 -1.48 -26.65
CA SER A 27 -13.88 -2.14 -25.67
C SER A 27 -13.05 -2.68 -24.50
N ILE A 28 -13.67 -2.69 -23.32
CA ILE A 28 -13.09 -3.16 -22.08
C ILE A 28 -14.02 -4.20 -21.47
N HIS A 29 -13.50 -5.40 -21.23
CA HIS A 29 -14.26 -6.53 -20.69
C HIS A 29 -13.67 -6.94 -19.35
N VAL A 30 -14.46 -6.86 -18.28
CA VAL A 30 -14.08 -7.28 -16.93
C VAL A 30 -14.79 -8.60 -16.62
N TYR A 31 -14.04 -9.59 -16.18
CA TYR A 31 -14.53 -10.93 -15.85
C TYR A 31 -14.37 -11.21 -14.37
N GLU A 32 -15.46 -11.55 -13.71
CA GLU A 32 -15.52 -11.77 -12.27
C GLU A 32 -16.03 -13.18 -11.96
N GLN A 33 -15.33 -13.89 -11.08
CA GLN A 33 -15.67 -15.27 -10.71
C GLN A 33 -16.97 -15.38 -9.92
N THR A 34 -17.29 -14.39 -9.09
CA THR A 34 -18.53 -14.38 -8.31
C THR A 34 -19.73 -14.00 -9.18
N ARG A 35 -20.91 -14.52 -8.82
CA ARG A 35 -22.15 -14.19 -9.54
C ARG A 35 -22.74 -12.84 -9.11
N THR A 36 -22.41 -12.40 -7.93
CA THR A 36 -22.85 -11.13 -7.34
C THR A 36 -21.65 -10.42 -6.70
N PRO A 37 -21.63 -9.10 -6.67
CA PRO A 37 -20.58 -8.38 -5.95
C PRO A 37 -20.49 -8.85 -4.51
N ALA A 38 -19.25 -9.01 -4.02
CA ALA A 38 -19.03 -9.42 -2.63
C ALA A 38 -19.64 -8.41 -1.67
N THR A 39 -20.56 -8.88 -0.82
CA THR A 39 -21.26 -8.05 0.18
C THR A 39 -20.46 -7.90 1.47
N ALA A 40 -19.52 -8.81 1.72
CA ALA A 40 -18.65 -8.75 2.88
C ALA A 40 -17.71 -7.55 2.79
N GLY A 41 -17.54 -6.88 3.89
CA GLY A 41 -16.61 -5.76 3.98
C GLY A 41 -16.82 -4.94 5.24
N ALA A 42 -15.81 -4.19 5.55
CA ALA A 42 -15.81 -3.24 6.65
C ALA A 42 -15.16 -1.93 6.16
N GLY A 43 -14.61 -1.13 7.04
CA GLY A 43 -14.00 0.13 6.66
C GLY A 43 -12.72 -0.04 5.82
N LEU A 44 -12.45 0.95 4.99
CA LEU A 44 -11.19 1.14 4.28
C LEU A 44 -10.86 2.64 4.18
N ASN A 45 -9.62 2.94 3.81
CA ASN A 45 -9.15 4.31 3.67
C ASN A 45 -8.93 4.64 2.18
N VAL A 46 -9.55 5.72 1.71
CA VAL A 46 -9.19 6.36 0.46
C VAL A 46 -8.40 7.62 0.81
N ALA A 47 -7.09 7.53 0.68
CA ALA A 47 -6.16 8.59 0.98
C ALA A 47 -6.13 9.65 -0.14
N PRO A 48 -5.53 10.83 0.06
CA PRO A 48 -5.54 11.90 -0.93
C PRO A 48 -5.06 11.51 -2.33
N ASN A 49 -4.04 10.62 -2.44
CA ASN A 49 -3.58 10.07 -3.72
C ASN A 49 -4.68 9.28 -4.45
N GLY A 50 -5.44 8.43 -3.75
CA GLY A 50 -6.57 7.68 -4.31
C GLY A 50 -7.80 8.55 -4.54
N ALA A 51 -8.13 9.46 -3.61
CA ALA A 51 -9.29 10.36 -3.71
C ALA A 51 -9.19 11.29 -4.93
N ARG A 52 -8.01 11.82 -5.23
CA ARG A 52 -7.74 12.59 -6.45
C ARG A 52 -8.05 11.79 -7.71
N LEU A 53 -7.68 10.51 -7.72
CA LEU A 53 -7.93 9.62 -8.85
C LEU A 53 -9.41 9.26 -8.99
N CYS A 54 -10.13 9.08 -7.88
CA CYS A 54 -11.59 8.91 -7.89
C CYS A 54 -12.27 10.15 -8.49
N LYS A 55 -11.89 11.36 -8.05
CA LYS A 55 -12.40 12.62 -8.58
C LYS A 55 -12.13 12.76 -10.08
N TRP A 56 -10.95 12.37 -10.54
CA TRP A 56 -10.60 12.37 -11.97
C TRP A 56 -11.56 11.53 -12.82
N LEU A 57 -12.00 10.37 -12.31
CA LEU A 57 -12.92 9.48 -13.02
C LEU A 57 -14.41 9.78 -12.76
N GLY A 58 -14.72 10.87 -12.05
CA GLY A 58 -16.09 11.22 -11.69
C GLY A 58 -16.71 10.28 -10.66
N ILE A 59 -15.90 9.63 -9.84
CA ILE A 59 -16.35 8.81 -8.72
C ILE A 59 -16.49 9.74 -7.52
N ASP A 60 -17.73 10.00 -7.12
CA ASP A 60 -18.04 10.85 -5.99
C ASP A 60 -17.93 10.06 -4.68
N LEU A 61 -17.02 10.49 -3.81
CA LEU A 61 -16.80 9.90 -2.50
C LEU A 61 -17.64 10.58 -1.40
N ASP A 62 -18.05 11.84 -1.61
CA ASP A 62 -18.68 12.71 -0.61
C ASP A 62 -20.18 12.87 -0.83
N GLY A 63 -20.67 12.64 -2.05
CA GLY A 63 -21.96 13.09 -2.57
C GLY A 63 -23.14 12.17 -2.37
N GLY A 64 -23.23 11.45 -1.28
CA GLY A 64 -24.47 10.77 -0.93
C GLY A 64 -25.51 11.76 -0.39
N ASP A 65 -26.63 12.00 -1.10
CA ASP A 65 -27.81 12.62 -0.46
C ASP A 65 -28.23 11.73 0.72
N PRO A 66 -28.04 12.20 1.98
CA PRO A 66 -28.41 11.42 3.15
C PRO A 66 -29.92 11.17 3.25
N LYS A 67 -30.72 11.77 2.37
CA LYS A 67 -32.18 11.70 2.33
C LYS A 67 -32.71 11.06 1.05
N GLY A 68 -31.83 10.44 0.22
CA GLY A 68 -32.25 9.72 -0.97
C GLY A 68 -33.27 8.61 -0.66
N PRO A 69 -34.27 8.37 -1.54
CA PRO A 69 -35.51 7.65 -1.19
C PRO A 69 -35.38 6.15 -0.96
N SER A 70 -34.19 5.58 -0.87
CA SER A 70 -34.11 4.11 -0.85
C SER A 70 -33.09 3.49 0.10
N GLY A 71 -32.35 4.25 0.92
CA GLY A 71 -31.24 3.61 1.64
C GLY A 71 -30.24 2.90 0.71
N ALA A 72 -30.46 2.98 -0.60
CA ALA A 72 -29.57 2.47 -1.60
C ALA A 72 -28.37 3.37 -1.68
N ILE A 73 -27.19 2.76 -1.67
CA ILE A 73 -25.87 3.37 -1.68
C ILE A 73 -25.65 3.99 -3.06
N ASP A 74 -26.24 5.14 -3.29
CA ASP A 74 -26.21 5.84 -4.58
C ASP A 74 -25.09 6.88 -4.72
N GLY A 75 -24.26 6.97 -3.72
CA GLY A 75 -23.06 7.81 -3.67
C GLY A 75 -22.16 7.37 -2.53
N GLY A 76 -20.90 7.72 -2.60
CA GLY A 76 -19.96 7.47 -1.50
C GLY A 76 -20.41 8.24 -0.25
N ARG A 77 -20.65 7.54 0.82
CA ARG A 77 -20.92 8.15 2.14
C ARG A 77 -19.63 8.07 2.96
N ALA A 78 -18.60 8.79 2.47
CA ALA A 78 -17.35 8.85 3.18
C ALA A 78 -17.47 9.63 4.49
N ALA A 79 -16.77 9.21 5.51
CA ALA A 79 -16.45 10.05 6.64
C ALA A 79 -15.10 10.71 6.35
N ILE A 80 -15.09 12.04 6.32
CA ILE A 80 -13.85 12.80 6.12
C ILE A 80 -13.06 12.73 7.42
N LEU A 81 -11.80 12.34 7.32
CA LEU A 81 -10.90 12.27 8.46
C LEU A 81 -10.29 13.66 8.70
N GLU A 82 -10.65 14.31 9.76
CA GLU A 82 -10.09 15.61 10.16
C GLU A 82 -8.94 15.48 11.16
N THR A 83 -8.97 14.45 11.99
CA THR A 83 -7.93 14.20 12.98
C THR A 83 -7.61 12.73 13.14
N THR A 84 -6.37 12.41 13.44
CA THR A 84 -5.98 11.10 13.95
C THR A 84 -5.62 11.21 15.42
N ARG A 85 -6.11 10.27 16.22
CA ARG A 85 -5.76 10.16 17.64
C ARG A 85 -5.04 8.84 17.86
N ASN A 86 -3.80 8.92 18.30
CA ASN A 86 -3.03 7.75 18.69
C ASN A 86 -2.96 7.72 20.21
N ILE A 87 -3.35 6.61 20.78
CA ILE A 87 -3.30 6.41 22.24
C ILE A 87 -2.18 5.44 22.53
N GLY A 88 -1.13 5.93 23.17
CA GLY A 88 0.02 5.14 23.59
C GLY A 88 -0.33 4.17 24.74
N PRO A 89 0.54 3.18 25.01
CA PRO A 89 0.35 2.23 26.08
C PRO A 89 0.36 2.85 27.51
N ASP A 90 0.83 4.08 27.63
CA ASP A 90 0.80 4.90 28.82
C ASP A 90 -0.51 5.72 28.97
N GLY A 91 -1.43 5.58 28.02
CA GLY A 91 -2.68 6.33 27.97
C GLY A 91 -2.53 7.75 27.41
N VAL A 92 -1.33 8.13 27.00
CA VAL A 92 -1.10 9.46 26.39
C VAL A 92 -1.76 9.50 25.02
N VAL A 93 -2.59 10.53 24.81
CA VAL A 93 -3.28 10.77 23.53
C VAL A 93 -2.49 11.80 22.73
N SER A 94 -1.99 11.41 21.59
CA SER A 94 -1.49 12.35 20.58
C SER A 94 -2.57 12.59 19.54
N THR A 95 -2.88 13.85 19.28
CA THR A 95 -3.87 14.25 18.27
C THR A 95 -3.15 14.98 17.15
N ASN A 96 -3.30 14.45 15.93
CA ASN A 96 -2.69 15.04 14.74
C ASN A 96 -3.79 15.49 13.79
N PRO A 97 -3.96 16.81 13.57
CA PRO A 97 -4.88 17.31 12.57
C PRO A 97 -4.43 16.92 11.17
N ILE A 98 -5.38 16.62 10.30
CA ILE A 98 -5.13 16.36 8.88
C ILE A 98 -5.38 17.65 8.12
N ASP A 99 -4.32 18.19 7.54
CA ASP A 99 -4.44 19.34 6.66
C ASP A 99 -4.87 18.90 5.26
N HIS A 100 -6.14 19.11 4.93
CA HIS A 100 -6.72 18.83 3.61
C HIS A 100 -6.32 19.86 2.54
N ASN A 101 -5.78 21.01 2.95
CA ASN A 101 -5.48 22.14 2.07
C ASN A 101 -4.00 22.24 1.68
N THR A 102 -3.19 21.21 1.99
CA THR A 102 -1.81 21.22 1.53
C THR A 102 -1.75 21.20 0.00
N SER A 103 -0.82 21.93 -0.57
CA SER A 103 -0.53 21.87 -2.02
C SER A 103 -0.21 20.44 -2.48
N ALA A 104 0.29 19.61 -1.58
CA ALA A 104 0.54 18.20 -1.78
C ALA A 104 -0.74 17.37 -2.04
N ASN A 105 -1.86 17.77 -1.44
CA ASN A 105 -3.11 17.02 -1.53
C ASN A 105 -4.00 17.48 -2.70
N ASP A 106 -3.70 18.59 -3.35
CA ASP A 106 -4.48 19.16 -4.45
C ASP A 106 -5.98 19.29 -4.12
N GLY A 107 -6.28 19.61 -2.85
CA GLY A 107 -7.64 19.67 -2.32
C GLY A 107 -8.35 18.31 -2.17
N ALA A 108 -7.64 17.19 -2.31
CA ALA A 108 -8.21 15.88 -2.09
C ALA A 108 -8.20 15.52 -0.60
N GLY A 109 -9.35 15.11 -0.07
CA GLY A 109 -9.51 14.73 1.32
C GLY A 109 -8.99 13.33 1.63
N PHE A 110 -8.92 13.01 2.92
CA PHE A 110 -8.70 11.67 3.44
C PHE A 110 -10.05 11.09 3.86
N HIS A 111 -10.47 9.97 3.26
CA HIS A 111 -11.81 9.44 3.40
C HIS A 111 -11.79 8.05 4.05
N HIS A 112 -12.64 7.86 5.05
CA HIS A 112 -12.97 6.55 5.57
C HIS A 112 -14.29 6.09 4.94
N MET A 113 -14.27 4.95 4.27
CA MET A 113 -15.44 4.41 3.58
C MET A 113 -15.74 2.98 4.00
N HIS A 114 -16.97 2.60 3.88
CA HIS A 114 -17.32 1.19 3.88
C HIS A 114 -16.91 0.56 2.55
N ARG A 115 -16.23 -0.59 2.56
CA ARG A 115 -15.67 -1.25 1.37
C ARG A 115 -16.72 -1.51 0.29
N LEU A 116 -17.90 -1.98 0.70
CA LEU A 116 -18.99 -2.23 -0.25
C LEU A 116 -19.46 -0.94 -0.92
N ASP A 117 -19.53 0.17 -0.17
CA ASP A 117 -20.01 1.44 -0.70
C ASP A 117 -19.08 1.94 -1.82
N LEU A 118 -17.76 1.89 -1.62
CA LEU A 118 -16.79 2.23 -2.66
C LEU A 118 -16.90 1.28 -3.88
N LEU A 119 -17.06 -0.02 -3.65
CA LEU A 119 -17.25 -0.98 -4.73
C LEU A 119 -18.52 -0.69 -5.54
N MET A 120 -19.61 -0.32 -4.86
CA MET A 120 -20.87 0.03 -5.54
C MET A 120 -20.78 1.35 -6.30
N CYS A 121 -20.03 2.35 -5.80
CA CYS A 121 -19.72 3.56 -6.56
C CYS A 121 -19.00 3.25 -7.87
N LEU A 122 -18.01 2.36 -7.83
CA LEU A 122 -17.29 1.91 -9.02
C LEU A 122 -18.21 1.17 -9.99
N HIS A 123 -19.03 0.23 -9.51
CA HIS A 123 -20.02 -0.47 -10.34
C HIS A 123 -21.04 0.48 -10.97
N LYS A 124 -21.50 1.49 -10.22
CA LYS A 124 -22.40 2.52 -10.77
C LYS A 124 -21.72 3.26 -11.92
N ARG A 125 -20.50 3.75 -11.69
CA ARG A 125 -19.75 4.49 -12.71
C ARG A 125 -19.45 3.65 -13.95
N VAL A 126 -19.12 2.37 -13.79
CA VAL A 126 -18.94 1.43 -14.90
C VAL A 126 -20.25 1.22 -15.70
N ARG A 127 -21.41 1.11 -15.03
CA ARG A 127 -22.71 1.00 -15.72
C ARG A 127 -23.06 2.24 -16.55
N GLU A 128 -22.71 3.43 -16.06
CA GLU A 128 -22.93 4.69 -16.79
C GLU A 128 -22.17 4.76 -18.11
N VAL A 129 -21.08 4.00 -18.25
CA VAL A 129 -20.27 3.88 -19.47
C VAL A 129 -20.35 2.47 -20.06
N GLY A 130 -21.42 1.74 -19.79
CA GLY A 130 -21.67 0.39 -20.29
C GLY A 130 -22.12 0.37 -21.76
N PRO A 131 -22.40 -0.82 -22.33
CA PRO A 131 -22.74 -0.99 -23.74
C PRO A 131 -23.95 -0.17 -24.21
N ASP A 132 -24.92 0.01 -23.33
CA ASP A 132 -26.16 0.71 -23.63
C ASP A 132 -26.06 2.24 -23.49
N SER A 133 -24.92 2.75 -23.10
CA SER A 133 -24.70 4.19 -22.85
C SER A 133 -24.43 5.01 -24.12
N GLY A 134 -24.17 4.34 -25.25
CA GLY A 134 -23.83 5.02 -26.51
C GLY A 134 -22.42 5.63 -26.55
N VAL A 135 -21.55 5.29 -25.61
CA VAL A 135 -20.16 5.78 -25.57
C VAL A 135 -19.23 4.98 -26.47
N ASP A 136 -18.15 5.61 -26.95
CA ASP A 136 -17.23 5.02 -27.93
C ASP A 136 -16.44 3.81 -27.39
N CYS A 137 -16.19 3.72 -26.09
CA CYS A 137 -15.46 2.62 -25.46
C CYS A 137 -16.29 2.07 -24.30
N PRO A 138 -17.23 1.15 -24.55
CA PRO A 138 -18.07 0.59 -23.50
C PRO A 138 -17.28 -0.36 -22.60
N ILE A 139 -17.64 -0.36 -21.30
CA ILE A 139 -17.14 -1.32 -20.32
C ILE A 139 -18.23 -2.37 -20.08
N GLN A 140 -17.87 -3.64 -20.23
CA GLN A 140 -18.76 -4.78 -19.95
C GLN A 140 -18.23 -5.58 -18.78
N VAL A 141 -19.09 -5.84 -17.78
CA VAL A 141 -18.75 -6.71 -16.64
C VAL A 141 -19.48 -8.04 -16.80
N HIS A 142 -18.71 -9.13 -16.78
CA HIS A 142 -19.18 -10.50 -16.93
C HIS A 142 -19.02 -11.22 -15.60
N MET A 143 -20.14 -11.41 -14.88
CA MET A 143 -20.16 -12.09 -13.59
C MET A 143 -20.25 -13.62 -13.76
N GLY A 144 -19.78 -14.37 -12.76
CA GLY A 144 -19.78 -15.84 -12.76
C GLY A 144 -18.76 -16.46 -13.71
N LYS A 145 -17.70 -15.74 -14.05
CA LYS A 145 -16.65 -16.13 -14.98
C LYS A 145 -15.34 -16.40 -14.26
N ARG A 146 -15.17 -17.61 -13.74
CA ARG A 146 -13.93 -18.05 -13.10
C ARG A 146 -12.91 -18.46 -14.17
N LEU A 147 -11.72 -17.84 -14.12
CA LEU A 147 -10.63 -18.13 -15.05
C LEU A 147 -10.13 -19.56 -14.87
N ASN A 148 -9.99 -20.30 -15.96
CA ASN A 148 -9.41 -21.63 -16.00
C ASN A 148 -7.99 -21.62 -16.57
N SER A 149 -7.81 -21.14 -17.81
CA SER A 149 -6.51 -21.12 -18.49
C SER A 149 -6.30 -19.86 -19.30
N LEU A 150 -5.04 -19.59 -19.63
CA LEU A 150 -4.58 -18.50 -20.47
C LEU A 150 -3.69 -19.04 -21.58
N GLU A 151 -3.87 -18.49 -22.78
CA GLU A 151 -2.99 -18.73 -23.91
C GLU A 151 -2.64 -17.40 -24.57
N GLN A 152 -1.40 -17.27 -25.01
CA GLN A 152 -0.94 -16.11 -25.75
C GLN A 152 -0.29 -16.55 -27.05
N HIS A 153 -0.87 -16.14 -28.18
CA HIS A 153 -0.35 -16.41 -29.52
C HIS A 153 -0.31 -15.11 -30.33
N ASN A 154 0.85 -14.81 -30.89
CA ASN A 154 1.07 -13.58 -31.66
C ASN A 154 0.62 -12.33 -30.87
N ASP A 155 -0.38 -11.62 -31.40
CA ASP A 155 -0.90 -10.39 -30.82
C ASP A 155 -2.22 -10.56 -30.07
N VAL A 156 -2.59 -11.79 -29.72
CA VAL A 156 -3.87 -12.11 -29.06
C VAL A 156 -3.63 -12.90 -27.78
N VAL A 157 -4.33 -12.51 -26.72
CA VAL A 157 -4.46 -13.29 -25.48
C VAL A 157 -5.85 -13.91 -25.42
N THR A 158 -5.92 -15.20 -25.14
CA THR A 158 -7.19 -15.94 -24.97
C THR A 158 -7.32 -16.37 -23.50
N ALA A 159 -8.39 -15.96 -22.85
CA ALA A 159 -8.78 -16.44 -21.53
C ALA A 159 -9.92 -17.46 -21.69
N THR A 160 -9.78 -18.65 -21.10
CA THR A 160 -10.82 -19.68 -21.06
C THR A 160 -11.34 -19.79 -19.63
N PHE A 161 -12.66 -19.86 -19.46
CA PHE A 161 -13.32 -19.91 -18.16
C PHE A 161 -13.80 -21.33 -17.84
N GLU A 162 -14.07 -21.62 -16.56
CA GLU A 162 -14.51 -22.94 -16.09
C GLU A 162 -15.85 -23.39 -16.71
N ASP A 163 -16.71 -22.45 -17.13
CA ASP A 163 -17.95 -22.75 -17.83
C ASP A 163 -17.77 -23.10 -19.32
N GLY A 164 -16.54 -23.23 -19.79
CA GLY A 164 -16.18 -23.55 -21.17
C GLY A 164 -16.23 -22.36 -22.13
N SER A 165 -16.66 -21.19 -21.71
CA SER A 165 -16.62 -19.99 -22.55
C SER A 165 -15.19 -19.42 -22.62
N SER A 166 -14.90 -18.63 -23.65
CA SER A 166 -13.61 -17.98 -23.84
C SER A 166 -13.76 -16.51 -24.25
N ALA A 167 -12.72 -15.75 -24.03
CA ALA A 167 -12.60 -14.36 -24.44
C ALA A 167 -11.22 -14.10 -25.07
N GLN A 168 -11.20 -13.26 -26.10
CA GLN A 168 -9.96 -12.85 -26.78
C GLN A 168 -9.77 -11.33 -26.70
N GLY A 169 -8.54 -10.92 -26.48
CA GLY A 169 -8.15 -9.51 -26.40
C GLY A 169 -6.73 -9.25 -26.85
N ASP A 170 -6.41 -7.98 -27.06
CA ASP A 170 -5.08 -7.50 -27.41
C ASP A 170 -4.20 -7.33 -26.15
N LEU A 171 -4.83 -7.26 -24.97
CA LEU A 171 -4.22 -7.08 -23.65
C LEU A 171 -5.05 -7.84 -22.62
N LEU A 172 -4.40 -8.49 -21.67
CA LEU A 172 -5.04 -9.05 -20.46
C LEU A 172 -4.37 -8.48 -19.21
N LEU A 173 -5.19 -8.06 -18.25
CA LEU A 173 -4.75 -7.58 -16.95
C LEU A 173 -5.33 -8.46 -15.83
N GLY A 174 -4.45 -9.00 -14.99
CA GLY A 174 -4.81 -9.70 -13.75
C GLY A 174 -5.02 -8.70 -12.61
N ALA A 175 -6.27 -8.57 -12.17
CA ALA A 175 -6.71 -7.77 -11.03
C ALA A 175 -7.45 -8.65 -10.01
N ASP A 176 -7.10 -9.93 -9.96
CA ASP A 176 -7.78 -11.02 -9.27
C ASP A 176 -7.22 -11.30 -7.85
N GLY A 177 -6.59 -10.28 -7.26
CA GLY A 177 -6.24 -10.23 -5.84
C GLY A 177 -5.05 -11.10 -5.43
N ILE A 178 -4.84 -11.24 -4.13
CA ILE A 178 -3.67 -11.94 -3.56
C ILE A 178 -3.58 -13.41 -3.99
N ASN A 179 -4.71 -14.03 -4.31
CA ASN A 179 -4.80 -15.41 -4.80
C ASN A 179 -4.80 -15.53 -6.32
N SER A 180 -4.29 -14.51 -7.01
CA SER A 180 -4.33 -14.38 -8.46
C SER A 180 -4.09 -15.68 -9.22
N LYS A 181 -5.09 -16.08 -10.01
CA LYS A 181 -4.98 -17.20 -10.96
C LYS A 181 -4.13 -16.81 -12.15
N VAL A 182 -4.21 -15.54 -12.59
CA VAL A 182 -3.37 -15.01 -13.67
C VAL A 182 -1.90 -15.14 -13.30
N LEU A 183 -1.52 -14.71 -12.09
CA LEU A 183 -0.16 -14.85 -11.59
C LEU A 183 0.32 -16.30 -11.62
N ARG A 184 -0.47 -17.22 -11.09
CA ARG A 184 -0.10 -18.64 -11.03
C ARG A 184 0.05 -19.29 -12.41
N LEU A 185 -0.74 -18.85 -13.39
CA LEU A 185 -0.69 -19.38 -14.76
C LEU A 185 0.52 -18.86 -15.54
N VAL A 186 0.89 -17.60 -15.34
CA VAL A 186 1.96 -16.94 -16.11
C VAL A 186 3.31 -17.05 -15.42
N TRP A 187 3.35 -16.97 -14.09
CA TRP A 187 4.58 -17.06 -13.28
C TRP A 187 4.46 -18.12 -12.18
N PRO A 188 4.43 -19.41 -12.54
CA PRO A 188 4.22 -20.52 -11.59
C PRO A 188 5.31 -20.61 -10.51
N GLU A 189 6.51 -20.09 -10.78
CA GLU A 189 7.64 -20.06 -9.83
C GLU A 189 7.52 -18.92 -8.79
N THR A 190 6.52 -18.06 -8.90
CA THR A 190 6.32 -16.99 -7.91
C THR A 190 5.92 -17.60 -6.56
N PRO A 191 6.58 -17.21 -5.46
CA PRO A 191 6.24 -17.72 -4.14
C PRO A 191 4.74 -17.59 -3.83
N ALA A 192 4.18 -18.64 -3.26
CA ALA A 192 2.80 -18.58 -2.75
C ALA A 192 2.65 -17.48 -1.69
N ARG A 193 1.42 -17.03 -1.49
CA ARG A 193 1.11 -16.19 -0.32
C ARG A 193 1.52 -16.93 0.95
N ARG A 194 1.92 -16.17 1.95
CA ARG A 194 2.33 -16.68 3.26
C ARG A 194 1.44 -16.09 4.34
N TRP A 195 0.93 -16.93 5.23
CA TRP A 195 0.25 -16.47 6.43
C TRP A 195 1.26 -15.80 7.38
N THR A 196 0.88 -14.66 7.93
CA THR A 196 1.74 -13.86 8.81
C THR A 196 1.61 -14.25 10.29
N GLU A 197 0.85 -15.29 10.61
CA GLU A 197 0.48 -15.66 12.00
C GLU A 197 -0.35 -14.58 12.72
N VAL A 198 -0.90 -13.63 11.96
CA VAL A 198 -1.78 -12.58 12.48
C VAL A 198 -3.20 -12.84 12.02
N THR A 199 -4.10 -12.97 12.98
CA THR A 199 -5.53 -12.99 12.74
C THR A 199 -6.09 -11.58 12.85
N CYS A 200 -6.86 -11.18 11.87
CA CYS A 200 -7.56 -9.92 11.88
C CYS A 200 -9.02 -10.14 12.24
N TYR A 201 -9.47 -9.49 13.29
CA TYR A 201 -10.88 -9.43 13.71
C TYR A 201 -11.45 -8.08 13.35
N ARG A 202 -12.69 -8.05 12.88
CA ARG A 202 -13.35 -6.82 12.46
C ARG A 202 -14.86 -6.89 12.64
N GLY A 203 -15.44 -5.76 13.03
CA GLY A 203 -16.87 -5.61 13.13
C GLY A 203 -17.31 -4.16 12.97
N LEU A 204 -18.61 -3.97 12.84
CA LEU A 204 -19.25 -2.67 12.72
C LEU A 204 -20.18 -2.47 13.91
N ILE A 205 -20.24 -1.26 14.44
CA ILE A 205 -21.12 -0.89 15.56
C ILE A 205 -21.96 0.32 15.12
N PRO A 206 -23.29 0.23 15.14
CA PRO A 206 -24.16 1.38 14.91
C PRO A 206 -23.91 2.52 15.91
N ARG A 207 -24.05 3.77 15.43
CA ARG A 207 -23.78 4.98 16.23
C ARG A 207 -24.57 5.01 17.54
N ASP A 208 -25.83 4.66 17.52
CA ASP A 208 -26.70 4.63 18.70
C ASP A 208 -26.20 3.66 19.76
N LYS A 209 -25.70 2.51 19.34
CA LYS A 209 -25.07 1.54 20.22
C LYS A 209 -23.78 2.08 20.83
N VAL A 210 -22.89 2.70 20.01
CA VAL A 210 -21.68 3.34 20.54
C VAL A 210 -22.03 4.43 21.56
N ALA A 211 -23.05 5.27 21.27
CA ALA A 211 -23.52 6.32 22.18
C ALA A 211 -24.07 5.79 23.51
N ALA A 212 -24.56 4.55 23.52
CA ALA A 212 -25.06 3.88 24.73
C ALA A 212 -23.95 3.27 25.59
N LEU A 213 -22.73 3.09 25.05
CA LEU A 213 -21.62 2.51 25.81
C LEU A 213 -21.11 3.48 26.87
N ARG A 214 -20.66 2.92 27.97
CA ARG A 214 -20.14 3.66 29.12
C ARG A 214 -18.79 3.09 29.52
N LYS A 215 -17.88 3.96 29.98
CA LYS A 215 -16.65 3.59 30.65
C LYS A 215 -16.96 2.99 32.03
N ALA A 216 -15.95 2.40 32.64
CA ALA A 216 -16.08 1.81 33.98
C ALA A 216 -16.53 2.86 35.05
N ASP A 217 -16.18 4.14 34.85
CA ASP A 217 -16.60 5.26 35.71
C ASP A 217 -18.01 5.80 35.40
N GLY A 218 -18.73 5.21 34.43
CA GLY A 218 -20.07 5.61 34.00
C GLY A 218 -20.08 6.75 32.97
N SER A 219 -18.94 7.34 32.62
CA SER A 219 -18.84 8.37 31.57
C SER A 219 -19.04 7.75 30.17
N PRO A 220 -19.52 8.51 29.18
CA PRO A 220 -19.62 8.02 27.81
C PRO A 220 -18.22 7.75 27.22
N LEU A 221 -18.14 6.79 26.30
CA LEU A 221 -16.95 6.63 25.49
C LEU A 221 -16.76 7.88 24.62
N ASP A 222 -15.50 8.33 24.53
CA ASP A 222 -15.15 9.50 23.73
C ASP A 222 -14.89 9.09 22.27
N HIS A 223 -15.94 9.05 21.46
CA HIS A 223 -15.88 8.73 20.04
C HIS A 223 -16.51 9.85 19.19
N ASN A 224 -15.66 10.72 18.69
CA ASN A 224 -16.09 11.74 17.73
C ASN A 224 -16.21 11.09 16.32
N PRO A 225 -17.29 11.37 15.55
CA PRO A 225 -17.45 10.85 14.18
C PRO A 225 -16.35 11.20 13.19
N ILE A 226 -15.59 12.24 13.47
CA ILE A 226 -14.49 12.72 12.62
C ILE A 226 -13.10 12.20 13.06
N ASP A 227 -13.03 11.49 14.19
CA ASP A 227 -11.78 10.98 14.72
C ASP A 227 -11.54 9.53 14.32
N SER A 228 -10.32 9.22 13.96
CA SER A 228 -9.80 7.86 13.89
C SER A 228 -8.94 7.57 15.11
N PHE A 229 -9.19 6.44 15.75
CA PHE A 229 -8.41 5.99 16.89
C PHE A 229 -7.52 4.84 16.49
N SER A 230 -6.23 4.98 16.71
CA SER A 230 -5.30 3.86 16.68
C SER A 230 -4.89 3.56 18.11
N MET A 231 -5.13 2.34 18.54
CA MET A 231 -4.74 1.84 19.85
C MET A 231 -3.63 0.82 19.67
N ASP A 232 -2.50 1.07 20.30
CA ASP A 232 -1.31 0.28 20.15
C ASP A 232 -1.00 -0.42 21.47
N SER A 233 -0.98 -1.75 21.44
CA SER A 233 -0.63 -2.58 22.59
C SER A 233 0.85 -2.94 22.64
N ARG A 234 1.74 -2.08 22.13
CA ARG A 234 3.20 -2.36 22.05
C ARG A 234 3.83 -2.85 23.34
N LYS A 235 3.26 -2.53 24.49
CA LYS A 235 3.72 -3.12 25.77
C LYS A 235 3.57 -4.65 25.84
N HIS A 236 2.62 -5.20 25.08
CA HIS A 236 2.30 -6.64 25.09
C HIS A 236 2.66 -7.33 23.77
N LEU A 237 3.12 -6.60 22.75
CA LEU A 237 3.64 -7.07 21.46
C LEU A 237 2.74 -8.05 20.69
N THR A 238 1.43 -8.15 21.03
CA THR A 238 0.56 -9.19 20.49
C THR A 238 -0.65 -8.67 19.74
N ALA A 239 -0.95 -7.37 19.81
CA ALA A 239 -2.14 -6.84 19.18
C ALA A 239 -2.02 -5.37 18.79
N TRP A 240 -2.75 -5.01 17.75
CA TRP A 240 -2.97 -3.63 17.32
C TRP A 240 -4.45 -3.43 17.01
N ALA A 241 -5.07 -2.47 17.65
CA ALA A 241 -6.47 -2.13 17.43
C ALA A 241 -6.60 -0.74 16.81
N MET A 242 -7.56 -0.61 15.91
CA MET A 242 -7.91 0.66 15.29
C MET A 242 -9.43 0.74 15.11
N ASN A 243 -9.97 1.93 15.31
CA ASN A 243 -11.36 2.19 14.98
C ASN A 243 -11.52 3.54 14.28
N TYR A 244 -12.52 3.62 13.42
CA TYR A 244 -12.87 4.82 12.69
C TYR A 244 -14.29 4.74 12.14
N TRP A 245 -14.91 5.90 11.98
CA TRP A 245 -16.26 6.00 11.47
C TRP A 245 -16.30 5.81 9.95
N VAL A 246 -17.36 5.16 9.48
CA VAL A 246 -17.70 5.00 8.07
C VAL A 246 -19.17 5.39 7.83
N ARG A 247 -19.60 5.47 6.57
CA ARG A 247 -20.97 5.88 6.19
C ARG A 247 -21.39 7.22 6.80
N GLY A 248 -20.53 8.24 6.65
CA GLY A 248 -20.82 9.55 7.20
C GLY A 248 -20.96 9.57 8.74
N GLY A 249 -20.33 8.61 9.43
CA GLY A 249 -20.38 8.47 10.87
C GLY A 249 -21.57 7.68 11.42
N GLU A 250 -22.27 6.92 10.60
CA GLU A 250 -23.37 6.05 11.06
C GLU A 250 -22.86 4.74 11.68
N LEU A 251 -21.74 4.23 11.21
CA LEU A 251 -21.16 2.97 11.67
C LEU A 251 -19.71 3.18 12.12
N LEU A 252 -19.37 2.70 13.30
CA LEU A 252 -18.00 2.62 13.77
C LEU A 252 -17.40 1.29 13.30
N ASN A 253 -16.38 1.36 12.45
CA ASN A 253 -15.57 0.20 12.12
C ASN A 253 -14.54 -0.01 13.21
N VAL A 254 -14.51 -1.21 13.78
CA VAL A 254 -13.53 -1.63 14.78
C VAL A 254 -12.73 -2.78 14.20
N TRP A 255 -11.43 -2.71 14.32
CA TRP A 255 -10.48 -3.66 13.77
C TRP A 255 -9.42 -4.00 14.81
N LEU A 256 -9.10 -5.30 14.94
CA LEU A 256 -8.04 -5.84 15.77
C LEU A 256 -7.17 -6.78 14.96
N ALA A 257 -5.87 -6.53 14.88
CA ALA A 257 -4.88 -7.52 14.46
C ALA A 257 -4.30 -8.18 15.72
N TYR A 258 -4.34 -9.50 15.78
CA TYR A 258 -3.90 -10.29 16.91
C TYR A 258 -2.90 -11.35 16.45
N TYR A 259 -1.71 -11.40 17.05
CA TYR A 259 -0.69 -12.38 16.74
C TYR A 259 -0.99 -13.72 17.40
N GLU A 260 -1.11 -14.77 16.59
CA GLU A 260 -1.51 -16.12 17.01
C GLU A 260 -0.63 -17.20 16.37
N PRO A 261 0.64 -17.32 16.77
CA PRO A 261 1.61 -18.20 16.10
C PRO A 261 1.25 -19.69 16.15
N ASN A 262 0.36 -20.08 17.05
CA ASN A 262 -0.08 -21.47 17.21
C ASN A 262 -1.51 -21.73 16.71
N ALA A 263 -2.15 -20.72 16.09
CA ALA A 263 -3.45 -20.94 15.49
C ALA A 263 -3.28 -21.79 14.21
N ALA A 264 -4.31 -22.57 13.89
CA ALA A 264 -4.35 -23.22 12.59
C ALA A 264 -4.42 -22.18 11.47
N GLU A 265 -3.66 -22.38 10.40
CA GLU A 265 -3.79 -21.56 9.22
C GLU A 265 -5.23 -21.60 8.72
N PHE A 266 -5.74 -20.46 8.26
CA PHE A 266 -7.06 -20.43 7.69
C PHE A 266 -7.04 -21.19 6.36
N GLU A 267 -7.60 -22.41 6.37
CA GLU A 267 -7.78 -23.22 5.19
C GLU A 267 -8.99 -22.69 4.41
N GLY A 268 -8.78 -22.21 3.19
CA GLY A 268 -9.85 -21.75 2.30
C GLY A 268 -9.30 -21.10 1.04
N ASP A 269 -10.02 -21.27 -0.05
CA ASP A 269 -9.81 -20.48 -1.26
C ASP A 269 -10.35 -19.07 -1.00
N GLU A 270 -9.45 -18.08 -1.13
CA GLU A 270 -9.77 -16.69 -1.35
C GLU A 270 -10.48 -15.93 -0.23
N GLY A 271 -9.70 -15.28 0.63
CA GLY A 271 -10.21 -14.14 1.41
C GLY A 271 -11.45 -14.45 2.23
N ASP A 272 -11.60 -15.70 2.63
CA ASP A 272 -12.75 -16.18 3.36
C ASP A 272 -12.86 -15.45 4.69
N TRP A 273 -13.85 -14.60 4.73
CA TRP A 273 -14.29 -13.93 5.93
C TRP A 273 -15.09 -14.94 6.75
N PHE A 274 -14.46 -15.47 7.78
CA PHE A 274 -15.15 -16.35 8.69
C PHE A 274 -15.97 -15.52 9.67
N SER A 275 -17.18 -15.99 10.00
CA SER A 275 -17.91 -15.42 11.12
C SER A 275 -17.09 -15.63 12.40
N ALA A 276 -16.87 -14.57 13.15
CA ALA A 276 -16.25 -14.67 14.47
C ALA A 276 -17.35 -14.73 15.54
N ASP A 277 -17.08 -15.48 16.61
CA ASP A 277 -17.91 -15.41 17.81
C ASP A 277 -17.66 -14.04 18.49
N PRO A 278 -18.69 -13.23 18.76
CA PRO A 278 -18.52 -11.97 19.50
C PRO A 278 -17.81 -12.15 20.84
N ALA A 279 -18.06 -13.27 21.54
CA ALA A 279 -17.41 -13.57 22.81
C ALA A 279 -15.91 -13.89 22.62
N GLU A 280 -15.55 -14.62 21.57
CA GLU A 280 -14.15 -14.86 21.19
C GLU A 280 -13.43 -13.53 20.93
N PHE A 281 -14.04 -12.65 20.14
CA PHE A 281 -13.44 -11.36 19.84
C PHE A 281 -13.27 -10.50 21.09
N GLN A 282 -14.29 -10.44 21.95
CA GLN A 282 -14.22 -9.72 23.21
C GLN A 282 -13.12 -10.27 24.13
N GLU A 283 -12.98 -11.59 24.20
CA GLU A 283 -11.91 -12.25 24.97
C GLU A 283 -10.52 -11.89 24.44
N LYS A 284 -10.32 -11.91 23.12
CA LYS A 284 -9.05 -11.53 22.48
C LYS A 284 -8.70 -10.07 22.78
N MET A 285 -9.67 -9.14 22.64
CA MET A 285 -9.49 -7.75 23.03
C MET A 285 -9.10 -7.60 24.50
N ASN A 286 -9.82 -8.27 25.36
CA ASN A 286 -9.58 -8.23 26.79
C ASN A 286 -8.16 -8.72 27.15
N LYS A 287 -7.69 -9.78 26.51
CA LYS A 287 -6.33 -10.31 26.67
C LYS A 287 -5.27 -9.37 26.09
N ALA A 288 -5.51 -8.82 24.91
CA ALA A 288 -4.57 -7.93 24.21
C ALA A 288 -4.25 -6.67 25.01
N PHE A 289 -5.21 -6.19 25.80
CA PHE A 289 -5.09 -4.95 26.55
C PHE A 289 -5.00 -5.16 28.08
N ILE A 290 -4.56 -6.35 28.56
CA ILE A 290 -4.34 -6.58 30.00
C ILE A 290 -3.32 -5.56 30.54
N GLY A 291 -3.72 -4.85 31.61
CA GLY A 291 -2.90 -3.81 32.24
C GLY A 291 -2.84 -2.48 31.46
N ASP A 292 -3.58 -2.37 30.37
CA ASP A 292 -3.72 -1.13 29.62
C ASP A 292 -4.94 -0.35 30.15
N PRO A 293 -4.83 0.98 30.38
CA PRO A 293 -5.94 1.78 30.90
C PRO A 293 -7.15 1.85 29.97
N ARG A 294 -6.98 1.48 28.69
CA ARG A 294 -8.05 1.46 27.68
C ARG A 294 -8.79 0.13 27.58
N ARG A 295 -8.38 -0.87 28.35
CA ARG A 295 -8.90 -2.24 28.27
C ARG A 295 -10.43 -2.29 28.31
N ASP A 296 -11.03 -1.56 29.23
CA ASP A 296 -12.49 -1.58 29.41
C ASP A 296 -13.19 -0.95 28.21
N ASP A 297 -12.65 0.14 27.66
CA ASP A 297 -13.20 0.82 26.48
C ASP A 297 -13.16 -0.10 25.23
N VAL A 298 -12.01 -0.71 24.94
CA VAL A 298 -11.86 -1.58 23.76
C VAL A 298 -12.66 -2.88 23.92
N THR A 299 -12.76 -3.40 25.14
CA THR A 299 -13.56 -4.60 25.44
C THR A 299 -15.06 -4.30 25.30
N ALA A 300 -15.51 -3.13 25.72
CA ALA A 300 -16.90 -2.69 25.54
C ALA A 300 -17.25 -2.53 24.05
N LEU A 301 -16.35 -1.95 23.24
CA LEU A 301 -16.52 -1.85 21.79
C LEU A 301 -16.62 -3.24 21.15
N ALA A 302 -15.72 -4.16 21.52
CA ALA A 302 -15.73 -5.52 20.99
C ALA A 302 -17.05 -6.25 21.30
N GLY A 303 -17.59 -6.08 22.51
CA GLY A 303 -18.87 -6.70 22.91
C GLY A 303 -20.11 -6.09 22.26
N ALA A 304 -19.99 -4.88 21.68
CA ALA A 304 -21.11 -4.21 21.01
C ALA A 304 -21.19 -4.50 19.51
N MET A 305 -20.22 -5.23 18.95
CA MET A 305 -20.20 -5.54 17.51
C MET A 305 -21.32 -6.47 17.10
N GLU A 306 -21.85 -6.20 15.91
CA GLU A 306 -22.78 -7.10 15.24
C GLU A 306 -22.01 -7.91 14.19
N ASN A 307 -22.21 -9.23 14.22
CA ASN A 307 -21.65 -10.15 13.23
C ASN A 307 -20.16 -9.91 12.94
N PRO A 308 -19.28 -9.96 13.95
CA PRO A 308 -17.87 -9.80 13.72
C PRO A 308 -17.35 -10.90 12.78
N SER A 309 -16.34 -10.54 12.00
CA SER A 309 -15.66 -11.45 11.09
C SER A 309 -14.19 -11.55 11.45
N LYS A 310 -13.57 -12.68 11.07
CA LYS A 310 -12.14 -12.90 11.23
C LYS A 310 -11.52 -13.48 9.95
N TRP A 311 -10.27 -13.17 9.72
CA TRP A 311 -9.48 -13.75 8.63
C TRP A 311 -7.99 -13.67 8.94
N GLY A 312 -7.21 -14.55 8.33
CA GLY A 312 -5.76 -14.48 8.38
C GLY A 312 -5.21 -13.33 7.53
N LEU A 313 -4.20 -12.65 8.02
CA LEU A 313 -3.43 -11.73 7.20
C LEU A 313 -2.35 -12.50 6.44
N TYR A 314 -2.34 -12.30 5.13
CA TYR A 314 -1.39 -12.93 4.23
C TYR A 314 -0.53 -11.88 3.54
N ASP A 315 0.71 -12.24 3.29
CA ASP A 315 1.62 -11.46 2.46
C ASP A 315 2.25 -12.31 1.35
N ARG A 316 2.94 -11.65 0.46
CA ARG A 316 3.85 -12.24 -0.52
C ARG A 316 5.05 -11.33 -0.66
N ASP A 317 6.21 -11.90 -0.91
CA ASP A 317 7.37 -11.08 -1.24
C ASP A 317 7.22 -10.42 -2.62
N ALA A 318 7.76 -9.22 -2.77
CA ALA A 318 7.79 -8.55 -4.06
C ALA A 318 8.58 -9.41 -5.07
N PHE A 319 8.07 -9.52 -6.29
CA PHE A 319 8.68 -10.26 -7.39
C PHE A 319 9.01 -9.33 -8.55
N GLU A 320 9.93 -9.78 -9.41
CA GLU A 320 10.63 -8.87 -10.32
C GLU A 320 9.78 -8.35 -11.48
N HIS A 321 8.80 -9.13 -11.99
CA HIS A 321 8.08 -8.80 -13.20
C HIS A 321 6.57 -8.86 -13.02
N TRP A 322 5.91 -7.80 -13.45
CA TRP A 322 4.46 -7.69 -13.44
C TRP A 322 3.83 -7.82 -14.83
N HIS A 323 4.65 -8.06 -15.86
CA HIS A 323 4.13 -8.32 -17.21
C HIS A 323 4.95 -9.39 -17.94
N GLU A 324 4.26 -10.11 -18.81
CA GLU A 324 4.83 -11.06 -19.76
C GLU A 324 4.08 -10.95 -21.09
N GLY A 325 4.77 -10.50 -22.13
CA GLY A 325 4.16 -10.26 -23.43
C GLY A 325 2.99 -9.27 -23.36
N ARG A 326 1.77 -9.77 -23.47
CA ARG A 326 0.53 -8.97 -23.45
C ARG A 326 -0.29 -9.16 -22.18
N ILE A 327 0.27 -9.77 -21.18
CA ILE A 327 -0.37 -10.01 -19.89
C ILE A 327 0.32 -9.16 -18.84
N GLY A 328 -0.46 -8.39 -18.05
CA GLY A 328 0.03 -7.59 -16.93
C GLY A 328 -0.73 -7.85 -15.65
N LEU A 329 -0.14 -7.52 -14.51
CA LEU A 329 -0.75 -7.62 -13.17
C LEU A 329 -0.91 -6.24 -12.54
N LEU A 330 -1.92 -6.11 -11.67
CA LEU A 330 -2.14 -4.89 -10.89
C LEU A 330 -2.76 -5.20 -9.51
N GLY A 331 -2.68 -4.23 -8.61
CA GLY A 331 -3.21 -4.36 -7.25
C GLY A 331 -2.61 -5.54 -6.49
N ASP A 332 -3.41 -6.21 -5.66
CA ASP A 332 -2.94 -7.33 -4.83
C ASP A 332 -2.47 -8.55 -5.64
N ALA A 333 -2.79 -8.64 -6.92
CA ALA A 333 -2.21 -9.66 -7.80
C ALA A 333 -0.71 -9.42 -8.03
N ALA A 334 -0.30 -8.16 -8.09
CA ALA A 334 1.09 -7.73 -8.26
C ALA A 334 1.80 -7.45 -6.93
N HIS A 335 1.16 -6.74 -5.99
CA HIS A 335 1.79 -6.21 -4.78
C HIS A 335 0.86 -6.28 -3.55
N PRO A 336 0.46 -7.47 -3.10
CA PRO A 336 -0.36 -7.61 -1.90
C PRO A 336 0.37 -7.01 -0.71
N MET A 337 -0.33 -6.19 0.08
CA MET A 337 0.24 -5.50 1.23
C MET A 337 -0.64 -5.63 2.46
N LEU A 338 -0.02 -5.59 3.63
CA LEU A 338 -0.73 -5.60 4.89
C LEU A 338 -1.43 -4.24 5.13
N PRO A 339 -2.53 -4.21 5.89
CA PRO A 339 -3.39 -3.03 5.96
C PRO A 339 -2.85 -1.84 6.77
N THR A 340 -1.61 -1.92 7.26
CA THR A 340 -1.01 -0.95 8.20
C THR A 340 -0.95 0.49 7.70
N PHE A 341 -0.79 0.70 6.39
CA PHE A 341 -0.71 2.03 5.79
C PHE A 341 -2.01 2.50 5.13
N GLY A 342 -3.04 1.64 5.09
CA GLY A 342 -4.27 1.96 4.39
C GLY A 342 -4.08 2.26 2.90
N GLN A 343 -3.02 1.70 2.27
CA GLN A 343 -2.63 2.05 0.90
C GLN A 343 -3.04 1.02 -0.16
N GLY A 344 -3.52 -0.18 0.19
CA GLY A 344 -3.82 -1.23 -0.79
C GLY A 344 -4.71 -0.76 -1.94
N VAL A 345 -5.89 -0.22 -1.63
CA VAL A 345 -6.80 0.29 -2.67
C VAL A 345 -6.23 1.51 -3.40
N ASN A 346 -5.51 2.39 -2.70
CA ASN A 346 -4.92 3.57 -3.31
C ASN A 346 -3.82 3.20 -4.31
N GLN A 347 -3.01 2.20 -4.01
CA GLN A 347 -1.98 1.69 -4.91
C GLN A 347 -2.59 1.00 -6.14
N ALA A 348 -3.69 0.25 -5.98
CA ALA A 348 -4.40 -0.33 -7.11
C ALA A 348 -5.03 0.75 -8.03
N PHE A 349 -5.49 1.87 -7.46
CA PHE A 349 -5.96 3.03 -8.24
C PHE A 349 -4.82 3.73 -8.98
N GLU A 350 -3.67 3.90 -8.33
CA GLU A 350 -2.47 4.41 -8.99
C GLU A 350 -2.02 3.51 -10.14
N ASP A 351 -2.16 2.18 -10.04
CA ASP A 351 -1.86 1.25 -11.11
C ASP A 351 -2.74 1.50 -12.33
N GLY A 352 -4.05 1.61 -12.12
CA GLY A 352 -5.00 1.89 -13.21
C GLY A 352 -4.72 3.22 -13.90
N ALA A 353 -4.42 4.27 -13.12
CA ALA A 353 -4.08 5.59 -13.67
C ALA A 353 -2.74 5.57 -14.44
N ALA A 354 -1.73 4.87 -13.91
CA ALA A 354 -0.44 4.71 -14.56
C ALA A 354 -0.56 3.92 -15.87
N LEU A 355 -1.32 2.81 -15.88
CA LEU A 355 -1.62 2.06 -17.10
C LEU A 355 -2.27 2.95 -18.15
N SER A 356 -3.30 3.73 -17.77
CA SER A 356 -3.94 4.69 -18.67
C SER A 356 -2.94 5.68 -19.28
N SER A 357 -2.07 6.27 -18.44
CA SER A 357 -1.02 7.20 -18.88
C SER A 357 -0.02 6.54 -19.83
N CYS A 358 0.43 5.32 -19.52
CA CYS A 358 1.37 4.58 -20.35
C CYS A 358 0.76 4.21 -21.72
N PHE A 359 -0.50 3.77 -21.75
CA PHE A 359 -1.19 3.49 -23.03
C PHE A 359 -1.48 4.77 -23.82
N LYS A 360 -1.80 5.89 -23.17
CA LYS A 360 -1.93 7.18 -23.85
C LYS A 360 -0.63 7.59 -24.53
N LEU A 361 0.52 7.30 -23.93
CA LEU A 361 1.83 7.61 -24.50
C LEU A 361 2.25 6.65 -25.62
N HIS A 362 2.05 5.33 -25.43
CA HIS A 362 2.57 4.30 -26.33
C HIS A 362 1.53 3.76 -27.33
N GLY A 363 0.27 4.18 -27.21
CA GLY A 363 -0.81 3.76 -28.10
C GLY A 363 -1.02 2.25 -28.07
N ALA A 364 -0.98 1.62 -29.26
CA ALA A 364 -1.20 0.19 -29.42
C ALA A 364 0.03 -0.69 -29.14
N ASP A 365 1.17 -0.11 -28.79
CA ASP A 365 2.38 -0.88 -28.42
C ASP A 365 2.25 -1.38 -26.97
N VAL A 366 1.58 -2.54 -26.83
CA VAL A 366 1.25 -3.14 -25.54
C VAL A 366 2.50 -3.42 -24.71
N GLN A 367 3.56 -3.96 -25.36
CA GLN A 367 4.77 -4.33 -24.63
C GLN A 367 5.48 -3.10 -24.06
N LYS A 368 5.59 -2.03 -24.83
CA LYS A 368 6.18 -0.78 -24.32
C LYS A 368 5.31 -0.16 -23.21
N ALA A 369 4.00 -0.19 -23.35
CA ALA A 369 3.09 0.35 -22.34
C ALA A 369 3.20 -0.41 -21.03
N LEU A 370 3.20 -1.74 -21.06
CA LEU A 370 3.34 -2.57 -19.87
C LEU A 370 4.73 -2.47 -19.22
N LEU A 371 5.79 -2.46 -20.03
CA LEU A 371 7.16 -2.25 -19.52
C LEU A 371 7.28 -0.89 -18.82
N HIS A 372 6.69 0.16 -19.42
CA HIS A 372 6.70 1.49 -18.83
C HIS A 372 5.90 1.52 -17.52
N TYR A 373 4.70 0.92 -17.50
CA TYR A 373 3.89 0.78 -16.32
C TYR A 373 4.66 0.09 -15.17
N GLU A 374 5.27 -1.05 -15.43
CA GLU A 374 6.09 -1.78 -14.45
C GLU A 374 7.20 -0.87 -13.89
N ARG A 375 7.95 -0.17 -14.74
CA ARG A 375 9.04 0.72 -14.33
C ARG A 375 8.60 1.83 -13.38
N VAL A 376 7.46 2.46 -13.65
CA VAL A 376 6.99 3.59 -12.84
C VAL A 376 6.29 3.17 -11.56
N ARG A 377 5.73 1.93 -11.54
CA ARG A 377 4.92 1.47 -10.40
C ARG A 377 5.64 0.51 -9.46
N HIS A 378 6.48 -0.37 -10.03
CA HIS A 378 7.08 -1.48 -9.28
C HIS A 378 7.79 -1.00 -8.00
N TYR A 379 8.71 -0.03 -8.12
CA TYR A 379 9.43 0.48 -6.96
C TYR A 379 8.50 1.04 -5.89
N ARG A 380 7.55 1.91 -6.29
CA ARG A 380 6.65 2.57 -5.35
C ARG A 380 5.75 1.58 -4.62
N ALA A 381 5.07 0.69 -5.34
CA ALA A 381 4.15 -0.28 -4.73
C ALA A 381 4.89 -1.33 -3.90
N SER A 382 6.05 -1.83 -4.37
CA SER A 382 6.88 -2.76 -3.60
C SER A 382 7.41 -2.14 -2.31
N ARG A 383 7.68 -0.83 -2.31
CA ARG A 383 8.05 -0.11 -1.09
C ARG A 383 6.92 -0.09 -0.07
N PHE A 384 5.68 0.18 -0.49
CA PHE A 384 4.52 0.07 0.40
C PHE A 384 4.28 -1.35 0.90
N GLN A 385 4.39 -2.34 0.00
CA GLN A 385 4.28 -3.75 0.33
C GLN A 385 5.26 -4.14 1.43
N PHE A 386 6.53 -3.77 1.27
CA PHE A 386 7.56 -4.04 2.25
C PHE A 386 7.35 -3.27 3.56
N SER A 387 7.08 -1.96 3.49
CA SER A 387 6.84 -1.12 4.68
C SER A 387 5.64 -1.58 5.49
N SER A 388 4.58 -2.05 4.82
CA SER A 388 3.42 -2.59 5.50
C SER A 388 3.74 -3.82 6.36
N LYS A 389 4.61 -4.70 5.85
CA LYS A 389 5.14 -5.85 6.58
C LYS A 389 6.05 -5.41 7.74
N PHE A 390 6.94 -4.45 7.48
CA PHE A 390 7.84 -3.94 8.49
C PHE A 390 7.11 -3.29 9.66
N ALA A 391 5.96 -2.65 9.42
CA ALA A 391 5.13 -2.08 10.48
C ALA A 391 4.57 -3.15 11.44
N PHE A 392 4.37 -4.38 10.98
CA PHE A 392 3.95 -5.50 11.83
C PHE A 392 5.08 -6.15 12.65
N LYS A 393 6.35 -5.80 12.42
CA LYS A 393 7.49 -6.34 13.20
C LYS A 393 7.31 -6.23 14.71
N HIS A 394 6.56 -5.22 15.16
CA HIS A 394 6.30 -4.97 16.58
C HIS A 394 5.25 -5.91 17.19
N LEU A 395 4.45 -6.60 16.38
CA LEU A 395 3.53 -7.62 16.85
C LEU A 395 4.22 -8.96 17.11
N GLU A 396 5.44 -9.14 16.59
CA GLU A 396 6.22 -10.35 16.78
C GLU A 396 7.25 -10.19 17.90
N PRO A 397 7.50 -11.22 18.72
CA PRO A 397 8.56 -11.22 19.72
C PRO A 397 9.91 -10.85 19.10
N GLU A 398 10.79 -10.17 19.86
CA GLU A 398 12.11 -9.72 19.36
C GLU A 398 12.97 -10.85 18.83
N ASP A 399 12.83 -12.04 19.38
CA ASP A 399 13.57 -13.25 19.04
C ASP A 399 12.85 -14.14 18.02
N SER A 400 11.68 -13.71 17.50
CA SER A 400 10.94 -14.53 16.55
C SER A 400 11.73 -14.74 15.24
N PRO A 401 11.63 -15.94 14.63
CA PRO A 401 12.22 -16.19 13.32
C PRO A 401 11.68 -15.25 12.24
N GLN A 402 10.39 -14.92 12.32
CA GLN A 402 9.69 -14.04 11.37
C GLN A 402 10.24 -12.62 11.44
N ARG A 403 10.36 -12.04 12.66
CA ARG A 403 10.95 -10.71 12.84
C ARG A 403 12.39 -10.66 12.34
N ARG A 404 13.20 -11.68 12.63
CA ARG A 404 14.56 -11.77 12.08
C ARG A 404 14.57 -11.85 10.56
N ALA A 405 13.64 -12.60 9.96
CA ALA A 405 13.50 -12.69 8.50
C ALA A 405 13.10 -11.34 7.89
N ILE A 406 12.15 -10.61 8.49
CA ILE A 406 11.75 -9.27 8.06
C ILE A 406 12.92 -8.29 8.14
N LEU A 407 13.63 -8.25 9.27
CA LEU A 407 14.79 -7.39 9.45
C LEU A 407 15.92 -7.75 8.49
N LYS A 408 16.17 -9.04 8.27
CA LYS A 408 17.13 -9.52 7.27
C LYS A 408 16.73 -9.09 5.85
N ALA A 409 15.46 -9.24 5.48
CA ALA A 409 14.96 -8.82 4.18
C ALA A 409 15.04 -7.29 4.00
N ALA A 410 14.80 -6.52 5.06
CA ALA A 410 14.99 -5.07 5.07
C ALA A 410 16.44 -4.71 4.74
N ASN A 411 17.37 -5.37 5.41
CA ASN A 411 18.79 -5.12 5.22
C ASN A 411 19.34 -5.59 3.86
N GLU A 412 18.71 -6.60 3.23
CA GLU A 412 19.17 -7.18 1.97
C GLU A 412 18.59 -6.49 0.73
N ARG A 413 17.52 -5.71 0.85
CA ARG A 413 16.74 -5.25 -0.31
C ARG A 413 16.99 -3.82 -0.76
N ASP A 414 17.77 -3.00 -0.12
CA ASP A 414 17.89 -1.56 -0.41
C ASP A 414 16.54 -0.79 -0.42
N TYR A 415 15.49 -1.36 0.18
CA TYR A 415 14.23 -0.69 0.41
C TYR A 415 14.19 -0.19 1.85
N PRO A 416 14.30 1.10 2.09
CA PRO A 416 14.06 1.62 3.43
C PRO A 416 12.59 1.40 3.75
N ALA A 417 12.35 0.74 4.87
CA ALA A 417 11.03 0.72 5.45
C ALA A 417 10.61 2.14 5.82
N PHE A 418 9.36 2.48 5.60
CA PHE A 418 8.79 3.65 6.26
C PHE A 418 8.65 3.31 7.74
N ASP A 419 9.41 3.94 8.59
CA ASP A 419 9.17 3.86 10.02
C ASP A 419 7.84 4.56 10.36
N HIS A 420 7.16 4.08 11.42
CA HIS A 420 5.97 4.76 11.95
C HIS A 420 6.29 6.19 12.42
N GLU A 421 7.52 6.46 12.82
CA GLU A 421 7.99 7.78 13.22
C GLU A 421 8.18 8.71 12.01
N ASP A 422 8.51 8.20 10.84
CA ASP A 422 8.56 8.96 9.57
C ASP A 422 7.17 9.44 9.11
N ARG A 423 6.09 8.85 9.63
CA ARG A 423 4.72 9.36 9.41
C ARG A 423 4.50 10.76 9.98
N ALA A 424 5.28 11.15 10.97
CA ALA A 424 4.98 12.34 11.77
C ALA A 424 5.36 13.68 11.11
N GLY A 425 6.04 13.68 9.97
CA GLY A 425 6.43 15.01 9.53
C GLY A 425 6.87 15.29 8.10
N SER A 426 7.51 14.41 7.36
CA SER A 426 8.16 14.88 6.13
C SER A 426 7.85 14.13 4.85
N ASP A 427 7.45 12.88 4.90
CA ASP A 427 7.25 12.07 3.68
C ASP A 427 5.78 11.84 3.28
N MET A 428 4.83 12.49 3.95
CA MET A 428 3.42 12.49 3.55
C MET A 428 3.26 13.02 2.12
N ASN A 429 4.11 13.94 1.69
CA ASN A 429 4.14 14.43 0.32
C ASN A 429 4.49 13.32 -0.69
N TRP A 430 5.44 12.44 -0.37
CA TRP A 430 5.78 11.32 -1.24
C TRP A 430 4.61 10.34 -1.36
N ILE A 431 3.89 10.11 -0.26
CA ILE A 431 2.72 9.24 -0.24
C ILE A 431 1.55 9.86 -1.00
N TYR A 432 1.18 11.10 -0.67
CA TYR A 432 -0.12 11.69 -1.07
C TYR A 432 -0.04 12.61 -2.29
N ALA A 433 1.10 13.22 -2.58
CA ALA A 433 1.27 14.10 -3.73
C ALA A 433 1.56 13.36 -5.05
N TYR A 434 1.81 12.04 -5.01
CA TYR A 434 2.08 11.28 -6.23
C TYR A 434 0.86 11.25 -7.15
N ASP A 435 1.07 11.68 -8.39
CA ASP A 435 0.04 11.73 -9.42
C ASP A 435 0.33 10.72 -10.53
N ALA A 436 -0.32 9.57 -10.46
CA ALA A 436 -0.17 8.48 -11.41
C ALA A 436 -0.77 8.77 -12.81
N ARG A 437 -1.54 9.86 -12.97
CA ARG A 437 -2.13 10.26 -14.27
C ARG A 437 -1.08 10.81 -15.25
N ASN A 438 0.06 11.25 -14.75
CA ASN A 438 1.09 11.97 -15.50
C ASN A 438 2.45 11.26 -15.50
N VAL A 439 2.47 9.94 -15.32
CA VAL A 439 3.74 9.19 -15.28
C VAL A 439 4.35 9.00 -16.66
N GLY A 440 3.54 9.06 -17.75
CA GLY A 440 4.01 8.94 -19.12
C GLY A 440 4.99 10.04 -19.54
N ASP A 441 4.82 11.26 -19.02
CA ASP A 441 5.66 12.42 -19.38
C ASP A 441 6.91 12.56 -18.48
N LYS A 442 6.98 11.79 -17.40
CA LYS A 442 7.93 11.99 -16.31
C LYS A 442 8.97 10.89 -16.13
N LEU A 443 9.13 9.99 -17.09
CA LEU A 443 10.36 9.21 -17.11
C LEU A 443 11.50 10.20 -17.28
N PRO A 444 12.33 10.45 -16.27
CA PRO A 444 13.51 11.26 -16.48
C PRO A 444 14.31 10.56 -17.59
N ALA A 445 14.59 11.30 -18.66
CA ALA A 445 15.32 10.82 -19.82
C ALA A 445 16.72 10.25 -19.49
N LYS A 446 17.08 10.16 -18.21
CA LYS A 446 18.37 9.73 -17.68
C LYS A 446 18.35 8.93 -16.37
N ARG A 447 17.21 8.43 -15.88
CA ARG A 447 17.20 7.56 -14.70
C ARG A 447 16.80 6.15 -15.11
N LEU A 448 17.78 5.44 -15.64
CA LEU A 448 17.78 3.99 -15.68
C LEU A 448 17.94 3.50 -14.23
N GLY A 449 16.87 2.99 -13.60
CA GLY A 449 16.98 2.31 -12.33
C GLY A 449 17.65 0.94 -12.49
N PRO A 450 18.01 0.26 -11.41
CA PRO A 450 18.57 -1.09 -11.46
C PRO A 450 17.71 -2.10 -12.23
N TRP A 451 16.48 -1.74 -12.58
CA TRP A 451 15.48 -2.54 -13.29
C TRP A 451 15.41 -2.29 -14.80
N ASP A 452 16.27 -1.43 -15.36
CA ASP A 452 16.30 -1.14 -16.79
C ASP A 452 16.94 -2.25 -17.63
N PHE A 453 17.54 -3.24 -16.98
CA PHE A 453 18.13 -4.41 -17.61
C PHE A 453 17.17 -5.60 -17.58
N ARG A 454 17.00 -6.24 -18.72
CA ARG A 454 16.21 -7.48 -18.79
C ARG A 454 16.82 -8.54 -17.87
N PRO A 455 16.09 -9.03 -16.87
CA PRO A 455 16.63 -9.91 -15.83
C PRO A 455 17.25 -11.23 -16.34
N HIS A 456 16.80 -11.72 -17.47
CA HIS A 456 17.26 -12.99 -18.05
C HIS A 456 18.66 -12.95 -18.70
N GLU A 457 19.21 -11.75 -18.89
CA GLU A 457 20.53 -11.60 -19.53
C GLU A 457 21.71 -11.53 -18.54
N LEU A 458 21.43 -11.32 -17.24
CA LEU A 458 22.47 -11.14 -16.23
C LEU A 458 22.22 -11.98 -14.98
N THR A 459 23.26 -12.54 -14.40
CA THR A 459 23.18 -13.15 -13.06
C THR A 459 22.83 -12.11 -12.00
N LYS A 460 22.26 -12.53 -10.88
CA LYS A 460 21.87 -11.62 -9.78
C LYS A 460 23.05 -10.76 -9.27
N ALA A 461 24.27 -11.31 -9.29
CA ALA A 461 25.49 -10.59 -8.94
C ALA A 461 25.89 -9.55 -10.01
N ALA A 462 25.83 -9.94 -11.31
CA ALA A 462 26.15 -9.06 -12.41
C ALA A 462 25.15 -7.91 -12.56
N ARG A 463 23.85 -8.15 -12.29
CA ARG A 463 22.82 -7.10 -12.24
C ARG A 463 23.09 -6.07 -11.15
N ARG A 464 23.50 -6.53 -9.95
CA ARG A 464 23.91 -5.66 -8.85
C ARG A 464 25.11 -4.77 -9.26
N GLU A 465 26.11 -5.37 -9.86
CA GLU A 465 27.35 -4.67 -10.24
C GLU A 465 27.09 -3.63 -11.35
N VAL A 466 26.26 -3.95 -12.34
CA VAL A 466 25.90 -3.02 -13.42
C VAL A 466 25.03 -1.87 -12.89
N ALA A 467 24.06 -2.15 -12.04
CA ALA A 467 23.25 -1.12 -11.39
C ALA A 467 24.09 -0.14 -10.56
N LEU A 468 25.09 -0.66 -9.84
CA LEU A 468 26.01 0.12 -9.04
C LEU A 468 26.92 1.03 -9.89
N ASN A 469 27.50 0.47 -10.92
CA ASN A 469 28.43 1.21 -11.79
C ASN A 469 27.78 2.32 -12.64
N LEU A 470 26.47 2.23 -12.91
CA LEU A 470 25.73 3.24 -13.66
C LEU A 470 25.28 4.44 -12.81
N TRP A 471 25.32 4.31 -11.49
CA TRP A 471 24.75 5.30 -10.55
C TRP A 471 25.77 6.05 -9.74
N MET A 472 27.01 5.57 -9.72
CA MET A 472 28.03 6.11 -8.82
C MET A 472 28.92 7.10 -9.56
N PRO A 473 29.20 8.26 -8.98
CA PRO A 473 30.29 9.09 -9.46
C PRO A 473 31.60 8.27 -9.39
N PRO A 474 32.62 8.57 -10.20
CA PRO A 474 33.92 7.94 -10.08
C PRO A 474 34.39 8.06 -8.63
N VAL A 475 34.94 6.95 -8.08
CA VAL A 475 35.47 6.96 -6.71
C VAL A 475 36.43 8.14 -6.60
N PRO A 476 36.17 9.11 -5.71
CA PRO A 476 37.16 10.16 -5.48
C PRO A 476 38.48 9.48 -5.09
N LEU A 477 39.58 9.90 -5.69
CA LEU A 477 40.89 9.51 -5.18
C LEU A 477 40.97 10.06 -3.77
N MET A 478 40.67 9.22 -2.79
CA MET A 478 40.88 9.55 -1.37
C MET A 478 42.39 9.75 -1.19
N GLY A 479 42.78 11.01 -1.16
CA GLY A 479 44.05 11.36 -0.50
C GLY A 479 43.88 11.10 1.01
N ASP A 480 45.01 11.09 1.74
CA ASP A 480 45.03 10.95 3.21
C ASP A 480 44.40 12.17 3.93
N ARG A 481 43.20 12.58 3.49
CA ARG A 481 42.49 13.72 4.08
C ARG A 481 41.86 13.31 5.39
N THR A 482 42.23 14.05 6.44
CA THR A 482 41.55 13.99 7.73
C THR A 482 40.61 15.18 7.89
N VAL A 483 39.45 14.94 8.52
CA VAL A 483 38.38 15.91 8.71
C VAL A 483 38.02 15.97 10.19
N THR A 484 37.84 17.17 10.74
CA THR A 484 37.46 17.35 12.15
C THR A 484 35.92 17.36 12.30
N ARG A 485 35.41 17.05 13.49
CA ARG A 485 33.96 17.20 13.81
C ARG A 485 33.51 18.66 13.65
N ALA A 486 34.37 19.62 13.96
CA ALA A 486 34.12 21.03 13.80
C ALA A 486 33.92 21.40 12.31
N GLU A 487 34.73 20.81 11.42
CA GLU A 487 34.55 20.97 9.97
C GLU A 487 33.22 20.35 9.50
N VAL A 488 32.93 19.11 9.88
CA VAL A 488 31.66 18.44 9.54
C VAL A 488 30.44 19.26 9.99
N ALA A 489 30.52 19.88 11.19
CA ALA A 489 29.44 20.70 11.72
C ALA A 489 29.16 21.98 10.90
N LEU A 490 30.05 22.40 10.02
CA LEU A 490 29.80 23.52 9.09
C LEU A 490 28.94 23.10 7.90
N HIS A 491 28.93 21.80 7.54
CA HIS A 491 28.16 21.21 6.46
C HIS A 491 26.84 20.62 6.99
N ASN A 492 26.02 21.46 7.62
CA ASN A 492 24.85 21.08 8.42
C ASN A 492 23.52 21.50 7.82
N THR A 493 23.49 21.86 6.53
CA THR A 493 22.28 22.27 5.82
C THR A 493 21.81 21.19 4.84
N TYR A 494 20.59 21.35 4.36
CA TYR A 494 20.05 20.44 3.34
C TYR A 494 20.87 20.46 2.03
N ASP A 495 21.35 21.61 1.64
CA ASP A 495 22.08 21.82 0.38
C ASP A 495 23.60 21.69 0.51
N ASP A 496 24.07 21.47 1.75
CA ASP A 496 25.47 21.23 2.09
C ASP A 496 25.50 20.30 3.31
N CYS A 497 25.54 18.98 3.03
CA CYS A 497 25.23 17.95 4.00
C CYS A 497 26.36 16.92 4.11
N TRP A 498 27.16 17.03 5.16
CA TRP A 498 28.13 15.98 5.51
C TRP A 498 27.66 15.20 6.73
N ILE A 499 27.95 13.90 6.73
CA ILE A 499 27.61 12.99 7.83
C ILE A 499 28.81 12.15 8.24
N ILE A 500 28.89 11.82 9.52
CA ILE A 500 29.89 10.89 10.04
C ILE A 500 29.29 9.52 10.17
N ILE A 501 29.98 8.49 9.65
CA ILE A 501 29.63 7.08 9.82
C ILE A 501 30.90 6.29 10.08
N ARG A 502 31.02 5.66 11.26
CA ARG A 502 32.16 4.80 11.66
C ARG A 502 33.55 5.45 11.43
N ASN A 503 33.71 6.66 11.93
CA ASN A 503 34.93 7.45 11.82
C ASN A 503 35.31 7.86 10.38
N LYS A 504 34.39 7.81 9.44
CA LYS A 504 34.57 8.38 8.10
C LYS A 504 33.54 9.45 7.88
N VAL A 505 33.91 10.44 7.09
CA VAL A 505 33.05 11.56 6.71
C VAL A 505 32.60 11.39 5.28
N TYR A 506 31.31 11.59 5.04
CA TYR A 506 30.68 11.40 3.74
C TYR A 506 29.93 12.66 3.31
N ASP A 507 30.15 13.11 2.09
CA ASP A 507 29.37 14.17 1.46
C ASP A 507 28.06 13.60 0.93
N PHE A 508 26.98 13.93 1.61
CA PHE A 508 25.65 13.45 1.28
C PHE A 508 24.86 14.43 0.41
N THR A 509 25.44 15.57 0.06
CA THR A 509 24.77 16.70 -0.60
C THR A 509 24.07 16.32 -1.91
N GLU A 510 24.75 15.61 -2.80
CA GLU A 510 24.16 15.17 -4.07
C GLU A 510 23.33 13.87 -3.95
N TRP A 511 23.60 13.08 -2.89
CA TRP A 511 22.94 11.80 -2.67
C TRP A 511 21.61 11.94 -1.93
N LYS A 512 21.38 12.99 -1.16
CA LYS A 512 20.20 13.21 -0.30
C LYS A 512 18.87 12.97 -0.99
N ASP A 513 18.72 13.46 -2.24
CA ASP A 513 17.48 13.33 -3.02
C ASP A 513 17.31 11.95 -3.67
N ARG A 514 18.38 11.15 -3.66
CA ARG A 514 18.44 9.80 -4.23
C ARG A 514 18.50 8.72 -3.16
N HIS A 515 18.73 9.14 -1.91
CA HIS A 515 18.83 8.22 -0.80
C HIS A 515 17.51 7.46 -0.62
N PRO A 516 17.55 6.13 -0.55
CA PRO A 516 16.33 5.33 -0.39
C PRO A 516 15.51 5.69 0.85
N GLY A 517 16.11 6.20 1.94
CA GLY A 517 15.44 6.76 3.12
C GLY A 517 14.82 8.14 2.91
N GLY A 518 14.93 8.71 1.70
CA GLY A 518 14.43 10.05 1.37
C GLY A 518 15.35 11.18 1.87
N PRO A 519 15.00 12.44 1.54
CA PRO A 519 15.79 13.61 1.89
C PRO A 519 15.80 13.94 3.39
N TYR A 520 15.00 13.25 4.17
CA TYR A 520 14.88 13.44 5.61
C TYR A 520 16.20 13.14 6.35
N VAL A 521 16.95 12.12 5.91
CA VAL A 521 18.25 11.76 6.47
C VAL A 521 19.21 12.96 6.44
N ALA A 522 19.23 13.70 5.34
CA ALA A 522 20.04 14.91 5.24
C ALA A 522 19.64 15.98 6.27
N ARG A 523 18.33 16.13 6.54
CA ARG A 523 17.85 17.10 7.53
C ARG A 523 18.16 16.72 8.97
N MET A 524 18.14 15.42 9.28
CA MET A 524 18.40 14.93 10.64
C MET A 524 19.88 14.87 10.98
N PHE A 525 20.70 14.45 10.04
CA PHE A 525 22.07 14.07 10.29
C PHE A 525 23.12 14.99 9.65
N ALA A 526 22.70 16.01 8.90
CA ALA A 526 23.62 17.02 8.38
C ALA A 526 24.48 17.59 9.50
N GLY A 527 25.80 17.53 9.34
CA GLY A 527 26.77 17.99 10.31
C GLY A 527 26.95 17.08 11.54
N LYS A 528 26.40 15.85 11.56
CA LYS A 528 26.35 14.99 12.74
C LYS A 528 26.90 13.58 12.50
N ASP A 529 27.04 12.84 13.58
CA ASP A 529 27.38 11.42 13.59
C ASP A 529 26.10 10.57 13.48
N ALA A 530 25.99 9.81 12.42
CA ALA A 530 24.88 8.91 12.11
C ALA A 530 25.27 7.43 12.21
N THR A 531 26.37 7.11 12.92
CA THR A 531 26.93 5.75 12.99
C THR A 531 25.94 4.74 13.54
N ALA A 532 25.22 5.10 14.60
CA ALA A 532 24.27 4.21 15.26
C ALA A 532 23.09 3.87 14.33
N GLU A 533 22.49 4.90 13.77
CA GLU A 533 21.34 4.78 12.85
C GLU A 533 21.75 4.08 11.56
N PHE A 534 22.92 4.41 11.02
CA PHE A 534 23.43 3.70 9.84
C PHE A 534 23.58 2.20 10.11
N GLY A 535 24.10 1.82 11.26
CA GLY A 535 24.26 0.41 11.64
C GLY A 535 22.93 -0.32 11.81
N GLU A 536 21.87 0.40 12.19
CA GLU A 536 20.55 -0.16 12.40
C GLU A 536 19.77 -0.37 11.08
N TYR A 537 19.92 0.55 10.10
CA TYR A 537 19.09 0.59 8.92
C TYR A 537 19.77 0.15 7.62
N HIS A 538 21.11 -0.02 7.60
CA HIS A 538 21.86 -0.27 6.38
C HIS A 538 22.56 -1.63 6.37
N SER A 539 22.55 -2.26 5.20
CA SER A 539 23.26 -3.52 4.97
C SER A 539 24.77 -3.30 4.72
N PRO A 540 25.60 -4.35 4.87
CA PRO A 540 27.01 -4.27 4.45
C PRO A 540 27.23 -3.84 3.00
N LEU A 541 26.20 -3.97 2.15
CA LEU A 541 26.26 -3.51 0.77
C LEU A 541 26.20 -1.98 0.69
N ALA A 542 25.42 -1.32 1.56
CA ALA A 542 25.38 0.13 1.62
C ALA A 542 26.76 0.71 1.96
N GLU A 543 27.53 0.03 2.81
CA GLU A 543 28.90 0.45 3.14
C GLU A 543 29.83 0.48 1.92
N LYS A 544 29.66 -0.48 0.99
CA LYS A 544 30.44 -0.49 -0.27
C LYS A 544 30.06 0.68 -1.19
N HIS A 545 28.83 1.15 -1.09
CA HIS A 545 28.37 2.31 -1.85
C HIS A 545 28.88 3.61 -1.25
N MET A 546 29.00 3.69 0.06
CA MET A 546 29.45 4.88 0.77
C MET A 546 30.86 5.33 0.36
N VAL A 547 31.69 4.43 -0.13
CA VAL A 547 33.05 4.79 -0.58
C VAL A 547 33.06 5.90 -1.62
N HIS A 548 32.02 5.99 -2.46
CA HIS A 548 31.90 7.01 -3.50
C HIS A 548 31.63 8.42 -2.98
N PHE A 549 31.18 8.53 -1.74
CA PHE A 549 30.81 9.79 -1.08
C PHE A 549 31.79 10.15 0.04
N CYS A 550 32.80 9.30 0.28
CA CYS A 550 33.75 9.52 1.37
C CYS A 550 34.67 10.71 1.04
N VAL A 551 34.66 11.70 1.92
CA VAL A 551 35.50 12.90 1.82
C VAL A 551 36.77 12.84 2.68
N GLY A 552 36.84 11.93 3.65
CA GLY A 552 38.01 11.74 4.49
C GLY A 552 37.75 10.89 5.74
N GLU A 553 38.78 10.68 6.54
CA GLU A 553 38.71 10.04 7.85
C GLU A 553 38.56 11.08 8.96
N LEU A 554 37.73 10.78 9.95
CA LEU A 554 37.56 11.65 11.12
C LEU A 554 38.85 11.65 11.95
N VAL A 555 39.31 12.81 12.39
CA VAL A 555 40.48 12.93 13.28
C VAL A 555 40.18 12.17 14.58
N ALA A 556 41.07 11.26 14.96
CA ALA A 556 40.98 10.54 16.23
C ALA A 556 41.18 11.53 17.38
N ASN A 557 40.22 11.62 18.31
CA ASN A 557 40.18 12.51 19.46
C ASN A 557 39.65 13.93 19.25
N ASP A 558 38.81 14.15 18.27
CA ASP A 558 38.06 15.40 18.09
C ASP A 558 36.65 15.32 18.62
#